data_dae5918b43b2061327bfc50d2def167b
#
_entry.id   dae5918b43b2061327bfc50d2def167b
#
_cell.length_a   1.000
_cell.length_b   1.000
_cell.length_c   1.000
_cell.angle_alpha   90.00
_cell.angle_beta   90.00
_cell.angle_gamma   90.00
#
_symmetry.space_group_name_H-M   'P 1'
#
loop_
_entity.id
_entity.type
_entity.pdbx_description
1 polymer ?
#
loop_
_entity_poly.entity_id
_entity_poly.type
_entity_poly.pdbx_seq_one_letter_code
_entity_poly.pdbx_strand_id
1 'polypeptide(L)'
;MNKTLFKSIREYKKQSLLAPFLVILEVLMEVLIPLEMAKIIDVGIANGDLGYIVQRGIILVAMAMLALFFGVQAGNMAAVAAAGYAKNLRHDIFYKVQDFSFKNIDHFSTSGLVTRMTTDITNVQMAYMMSIRLLARAPIMILLSWIMTLLINVKIALLFLIVIPLLGGTLMFIAKKAHPHFIRVFDEYDELNNSVQENVNASRVVKAFVREDYEINKFHGVSNYVYTLFTKAEKIVAWNSPVLQFMMYAVVLLIALIGGRSIVFGTMETGELTSVIVYAIQILMSLNMVTFVFVMIMIAGASTDRITEVLNEVPEMQDKADAVKEVRNGEITFEHVDFSYAGEGGNLSLKDINLHIKSGQTVGIIGGTGSAKSTLVQMIPRLYDVTGGAVKVAGVDVRDYNLEVLRDQVSMVLQKNVLFSSTIYDNIRWGNEHASDEEVKRVCRLAQADGFVNEFPNGYETMIVQGGNNVSGGQKQRLCIARALLKKPKILILDDSTSAVDTKTDALIRKAFREEIPDTTKIIIAQRVSSIEDADQIIVLDDGKIAGVGTSEELLQTNEIYREVYESQVKGGEEDE
;
A
#
# COMPACT_ATOMS: atom_id res chain seq x y z
N MET A 1 -1.01 5.05 -18.95
CA MET A 1 -1.77 4.20 -18.01
C MET A 1 -1.76 2.75 -18.50
N ASN A 2 -1.37 1.80 -17.66
CA ASN A 2 -1.12 0.41 -18.03
C ASN A 2 -2.44 -0.35 -18.29
N LYS A 3 -2.48 -1.27 -19.29
CA LYS A 3 -3.67 -2.08 -19.64
C LYS A 3 -4.26 -2.83 -18.42
N THR A 4 -3.41 -3.18 -17.46
CA THR A 4 -3.81 -3.87 -16.22
C THR A 4 -4.75 -3.02 -15.39
N LEU A 5 -4.49 -1.73 -15.22
CA LEU A 5 -5.31 -0.81 -14.43
C LEU A 5 -6.68 -0.53 -15.06
N PHE A 6 -6.78 -0.51 -16.38
CA PHE A 6 -8.07 -0.31 -17.07
C PHE A 6 -9.07 -1.45 -16.81
N LYS A 7 -8.59 -2.65 -16.48
CA LYS A 7 -9.48 -3.77 -16.13
C LYS A 7 -10.28 -3.49 -14.86
N SER A 8 -9.75 -2.70 -13.94
CA SER A 8 -10.42 -2.36 -12.67
C SER A 8 -11.56 -1.33 -12.82
N ILE A 9 -11.82 -0.79 -14.02
CA ILE A 9 -12.97 0.08 -14.27
C ILE A 9 -14.30 -0.71 -14.17
N ARG A 10 -14.32 -1.98 -14.60
CA ARG A 10 -15.45 -2.94 -14.48
C ARG A 10 -16.82 -2.31 -14.72
N GLU A 11 -17.70 -2.29 -13.72
CA GLU A 11 -19.08 -1.80 -13.77
C GLU A 11 -19.19 -0.29 -14.00
N TYR A 12 -18.12 0.49 -13.79
CA TYR A 12 -18.13 1.95 -13.93
C TYR A 12 -17.81 2.45 -15.36
N LYS A 13 -17.77 1.55 -16.37
CA LYS A 13 -17.52 1.90 -17.77
C LYS A 13 -18.56 2.89 -18.33
N LYS A 14 -19.83 2.71 -17.96
CA LYS A 14 -20.92 3.61 -18.42
C LYS A 14 -20.69 5.04 -17.94
N GLN A 15 -20.40 5.22 -16.64
CA GLN A 15 -20.14 6.52 -16.05
C GLN A 15 -18.88 7.16 -16.63
N SER A 16 -17.84 6.36 -16.86
CA SER A 16 -16.57 6.79 -17.46
C SER A 16 -16.70 7.30 -18.89
N LEU A 17 -17.66 6.77 -19.66
CA LEU A 17 -17.95 7.23 -21.03
C LEU A 17 -18.99 8.36 -21.05
N LEU A 18 -19.96 8.33 -20.13
CA LEU A 18 -21.01 9.34 -20.07
C LEU A 18 -20.46 10.70 -19.57
N ALA A 19 -19.49 10.69 -18.65
CA ALA A 19 -18.90 11.92 -18.14
C ALA A 19 -18.29 12.80 -19.26
N PRO A 20 -17.37 12.34 -20.12
CA PRO A 20 -16.84 13.16 -21.21
C PRO A 20 -17.91 13.52 -22.25
N PHE A 21 -18.90 12.67 -22.49
CA PHE A 21 -20.00 13.01 -23.38
C PHE A 21 -20.83 14.20 -22.85
N LEU A 22 -21.17 14.22 -21.57
CA LEU A 22 -21.86 15.33 -20.92
C LEU A 22 -21.02 16.61 -20.91
N VAL A 23 -19.69 16.47 -20.74
CA VAL A 23 -18.74 17.60 -20.87
C VAL A 23 -18.78 18.19 -22.27
N ILE A 24 -18.91 17.39 -23.33
CA ILE A 24 -19.06 17.89 -24.71
C ILE A 24 -20.32 18.73 -24.85
N LEU A 25 -21.45 18.26 -24.30
CA LEU A 25 -22.71 19.01 -24.32
C LEU A 25 -22.62 20.32 -23.52
N GLU A 26 -21.98 20.29 -22.37
CA GLU A 26 -21.68 21.48 -21.55
C GLU A 26 -20.91 22.53 -22.37
N VAL A 27 -19.78 22.10 -22.99
CA VAL A 27 -18.91 22.97 -23.80
C VAL A 27 -19.64 23.53 -25.02
N LEU A 28 -20.48 22.72 -25.67
CA LEU A 28 -21.31 23.20 -26.78
C LEU A 28 -22.24 24.36 -26.37
N MET A 29 -22.90 24.23 -25.22
CA MET A 29 -23.74 25.32 -24.69
C MET A 29 -22.92 26.56 -24.37
N GLU A 30 -21.76 26.39 -23.70
CA GLU A 30 -20.88 27.50 -23.32
C GLU A 30 -20.32 28.26 -24.53
N VAL A 31 -19.98 27.56 -25.61
CA VAL A 31 -19.43 28.20 -26.83
C VAL A 31 -20.52 28.94 -27.61
N LEU A 32 -21.80 28.56 -27.51
CA LEU A 32 -22.89 29.26 -28.16
C LEU A 32 -23.32 30.55 -27.43
N ILE A 33 -23.06 30.67 -26.12
CA ILE A 33 -23.44 31.84 -25.31
C ILE A 33 -22.86 33.15 -25.85
N PRO A 34 -21.56 33.29 -26.19
CA PRO A 34 -21.00 34.51 -26.75
C PRO A 34 -21.62 34.91 -28.10
N LEU A 35 -21.99 33.92 -28.92
CA LEU A 35 -22.65 34.16 -30.19
C LEU A 35 -24.05 34.81 -30.03
N GLU A 36 -24.85 34.29 -29.09
CA GLU A 36 -26.16 34.86 -28.78
C GLU A 36 -26.03 36.24 -28.13
N MET A 37 -24.96 36.46 -27.33
CA MET A 37 -24.65 37.79 -26.77
C MET A 37 -24.32 38.80 -27.86
N ALA A 38 -23.56 38.39 -28.91
CA ALA A 38 -23.29 39.24 -30.07
C ALA A 38 -24.60 39.72 -30.72
N LYS A 39 -25.59 38.83 -30.94
CA LYS A 39 -26.89 39.21 -31.53
C LYS A 39 -27.67 40.20 -30.67
N ILE A 40 -27.57 40.12 -29.34
CA ILE A 40 -28.17 41.13 -28.46
C ILE A 40 -27.55 42.49 -28.70
N ILE A 41 -26.23 42.57 -28.83
CA ILE A 41 -25.50 43.82 -29.03
C ILE A 41 -25.77 44.38 -30.42
N ASP A 42 -25.58 43.57 -31.46
CA ASP A 42 -25.55 44.02 -32.86
C ASP A 42 -26.95 44.26 -33.44
N VAL A 43 -27.98 43.55 -32.94
CA VAL A 43 -29.36 43.71 -33.43
C VAL A 43 -30.24 44.38 -32.37
N GLY A 44 -30.24 43.88 -31.13
CA GLY A 44 -31.14 44.36 -30.09
C GLY A 44 -30.83 45.77 -29.63
N ILE A 45 -29.57 46.01 -29.22
CA ILE A 45 -29.13 47.31 -28.71
C ILE A 45 -29.00 48.31 -29.85
N ALA A 46 -28.42 47.91 -30.99
CA ALA A 46 -28.26 48.80 -32.14
C ALA A 46 -29.59 49.33 -32.70
N ASN A 47 -30.63 48.53 -32.66
CA ASN A 47 -31.97 48.95 -33.15
C ASN A 47 -32.89 49.44 -32.02
N GLY A 48 -32.47 49.41 -30.75
CA GLY A 48 -33.30 49.78 -29.60
C GLY A 48 -34.52 48.85 -29.36
N ASP A 49 -34.46 47.59 -29.85
CA ASP A 49 -35.54 46.61 -29.75
C ASP A 49 -35.47 45.84 -28.42
N LEU A 50 -36.18 46.34 -27.39
CA LEU A 50 -36.31 45.70 -26.09
C LEU A 50 -36.94 44.31 -26.18
N GLY A 51 -37.88 44.08 -27.09
CA GLY A 51 -38.54 42.78 -27.27
C GLY A 51 -37.52 41.72 -27.70
N TYR A 52 -36.68 42.03 -28.67
CA TYR A 52 -35.59 41.17 -29.14
C TYR A 52 -34.55 40.89 -28.04
N ILE A 53 -34.17 41.93 -27.28
CA ILE A 53 -33.24 41.78 -26.16
C ILE A 53 -33.80 40.81 -25.11
N VAL A 54 -35.04 40.97 -24.69
CA VAL A 54 -35.69 40.07 -23.70
C VAL A 54 -35.80 38.66 -24.23
N GLN A 55 -36.23 38.47 -25.49
CA GLN A 55 -36.32 37.14 -26.10
C GLN A 55 -34.96 36.43 -26.13
N ARG A 56 -33.90 37.09 -26.58
CA ARG A 56 -32.54 36.53 -26.60
C ARG A 56 -31.96 36.34 -25.20
N GLY A 57 -32.27 37.22 -24.26
CA GLY A 57 -31.91 37.07 -22.84
C GLY A 57 -32.49 35.80 -22.21
N ILE A 58 -33.76 35.47 -22.50
CA ILE A 58 -34.38 34.23 -22.07
C ILE A 58 -33.64 33.01 -22.66
N ILE A 59 -33.28 33.07 -23.95
CA ILE A 59 -32.49 31.99 -24.60
C ILE A 59 -31.11 31.82 -23.91
N LEU A 60 -30.42 32.91 -23.61
CA LEU A 60 -29.15 32.87 -22.89
C LEU A 60 -29.30 32.22 -21.51
N VAL A 61 -30.31 32.59 -20.73
CA VAL A 61 -30.60 31.98 -19.45
C VAL A 61 -30.87 30.49 -19.60
N ALA A 62 -31.68 30.09 -20.59
CA ALA A 62 -31.96 28.68 -20.86
C ALA A 62 -30.67 27.90 -21.21
N MET A 63 -29.83 28.47 -22.07
CA MET A 63 -28.53 27.85 -22.43
C MET A 63 -27.60 27.74 -21.23
N ALA A 64 -27.52 28.77 -20.38
CA ALA A 64 -26.71 28.73 -19.14
C ALA A 64 -27.24 27.67 -18.17
N MET A 65 -28.55 27.52 -18.03
CA MET A 65 -29.17 26.46 -17.22
C MET A 65 -28.91 25.06 -17.77
N LEU A 66 -28.92 24.89 -19.10
CA LEU A 66 -28.53 23.62 -19.73
C LEU A 66 -27.06 23.31 -19.55
N ALA A 67 -26.17 24.30 -19.70
CA ALA A 67 -24.73 24.14 -19.42
C ALA A 67 -24.50 23.73 -17.97
N LEU A 68 -25.13 24.39 -17.01
CA LEU A 68 -25.10 24.03 -15.58
C LEU A 68 -25.57 22.59 -15.36
N PHE A 69 -26.71 22.21 -15.95
CA PHE A 69 -27.25 20.85 -15.82
C PHE A 69 -26.25 19.80 -16.34
N PHE A 70 -25.73 19.98 -17.55
CA PHE A 70 -24.73 19.05 -18.11
C PHE A 70 -23.43 19.03 -17.30
N GLY A 71 -22.96 20.18 -16.83
CA GLY A 71 -21.77 20.29 -16.00
C GLY A 71 -21.89 19.56 -14.64
N VAL A 72 -23.04 19.72 -13.97
CA VAL A 72 -23.36 19.01 -12.72
C VAL A 72 -23.43 17.50 -12.97
N GLN A 73 -24.13 17.06 -14.01
CA GLN A 73 -24.23 15.64 -14.33
C GLN A 73 -22.89 15.04 -14.75
N ALA A 74 -22.09 15.77 -15.53
CA ALA A 74 -20.72 15.35 -15.87
C ALA A 74 -19.85 15.18 -14.63
N GLY A 75 -19.95 16.14 -13.69
CA GLY A 75 -19.26 16.08 -12.41
C GLY A 75 -19.65 14.87 -11.57
N ASN A 76 -20.95 14.60 -11.45
CA ASN A 76 -21.49 13.44 -10.75
C ASN A 76 -21.01 12.12 -11.37
N MET A 77 -21.09 11.98 -12.70
CA MET A 77 -20.63 10.78 -13.39
C MET A 77 -19.12 10.58 -13.24
N ALA A 78 -18.33 11.65 -13.32
CA ALA A 78 -16.88 11.59 -13.12
C ALA A 78 -16.52 11.20 -11.68
N ALA A 79 -17.21 11.74 -10.68
CA ALA A 79 -16.99 11.40 -9.27
C ALA A 79 -17.30 9.93 -8.98
N VAL A 80 -18.47 9.44 -9.45
CA VAL A 80 -18.86 8.03 -9.29
C VAL A 80 -17.88 7.10 -10.01
N ALA A 81 -17.48 7.44 -11.25
CA ALA A 81 -16.52 6.64 -12.01
C ALA A 81 -15.16 6.57 -11.31
N ALA A 82 -14.63 7.70 -10.83
CA ALA A 82 -13.33 7.76 -10.17
C ALA A 82 -13.33 7.07 -8.79
N ALA A 83 -14.37 7.29 -7.98
CA ALA A 83 -14.49 6.64 -6.68
C ALA A 83 -14.69 5.12 -6.83
N GLY A 84 -15.49 4.68 -7.79
CA GLY A 84 -15.71 3.28 -8.11
C GLY A 84 -14.45 2.60 -8.64
N TYR A 85 -13.71 3.27 -9.50
CA TYR A 85 -12.41 2.80 -9.98
C TYR A 85 -11.40 2.61 -8.84
N ALA A 86 -11.31 3.58 -7.92
CA ALA A 86 -10.45 3.49 -6.75
C ALA A 86 -10.87 2.36 -5.79
N LYS A 87 -12.19 2.16 -5.60
CA LYS A 87 -12.74 1.03 -4.84
C LYS A 87 -12.26 -0.30 -5.42
N ASN A 88 -12.38 -0.46 -6.74
CA ASN A 88 -11.97 -1.70 -7.41
C ASN A 88 -10.46 -1.92 -7.35
N LEU A 89 -9.64 -0.85 -7.48
CA LEU A 89 -8.19 -0.96 -7.31
C LEU A 89 -7.80 -1.40 -5.89
N ARG A 90 -8.44 -0.82 -4.85
CA ARG A 90 -8.21 -1.26 -3.45
C ARG A 90 -8.57 -2.73 -3.26
N HIS A 91 -9.71 -3.14 -3.80
CA HIS A 91 -10.13 -4.54 -3.80
C HIS A 91 -9.06 -5.42 -4.47
N ASP A 92 -8.65 -5.08 -5.70
CA ASP A 92 -7.73 -5.89 -6.48
C ASP A 92 -6.36 -6.03 -5.80
N ILE A 93 -5.82 -4.93 -5.24
CA ILE A 93 -4.56 -4.97 -4.48
C ILE A 93 -4.73 -5.79 -3.19
N PHE A 94 -5.81 -5.57 -2.44
CA PHE A 94 -6.03 -6.28 -1.17
C PHE A 94 -6.09 -7.79 -1.39
N TYR A 95 -6.89 -8.25 -2.37
CA TYR A 95 -6.99 -9.67 -2.69
C TYR A 95 -5.65 -10.23 -3.18
N LYS A 96 -4.95 -9.46 -4.02
CA LYS A 96 -3.63 -9.86 -4.50
C LYS A 96 -2.61 -10.04 -3.38
N VAL A 97 -2.62 -9.16 -2.38
CA VAL A 97 -1.74 -9.24 -1.21
C VAL A 97 -2.09 -10.45 -0.33
N GLN A 98 -3.36 -10.88 -0.28
CA GLN A 98 -3.72 -12.12 0.45
C GLN A 98 -3.12 -13.39 -0.19
N ASP A 99 -2.88 -13.37 -1.52
CA ASP A 99 -2.26 -14.49 -2.24
C ASP A 99 -0.72 -14.48 -2.14
N PHE A 100 -0.11 -13.44 -1.54
CA PHE A 100 1.34 -13.32 -1.45
C PHE A 100 1.97 -14.33 -0.50
N SER A 101 3.11 -14.90 -0.91
CA SER A 101 4.01 -15.63 -0.03
C SER A 101 4.77 -14.67 0.91
N PHE A 102 5.42 -15.22 1.95
CA PHE A 102 6.28 -14.44 2.84
C PHE A 102 7.36 -13.69 2.06
N LYS A 103 7.97 -14.32 1.07
CA LYS A 103 9.00 -13.70 0.21
C LYS A 103 8.46 -12.50 -0.57
N ASN A 104 7.21 -12.58 -1.11
CA ASN A 104 6.59 -11.43 -1.76
C ASN A 104 6.34 -10.29 -0.75
N ILE A 105 5.87 -10.61 0.49
CA ILE A 105 5.64 -9.60 1.54
C ILE A 105 6.95 -8.93 1.97
N ASP A 106 8.03 -9.69 2.10
CA ASP A 106 9.36 -9.16 2.43
C ASP A 106 9.89 -8.21 1.36
N HIS A 107 9.63 -8.53 0.06
CA HIS A 107 10.02 -7.69 -1.07
C HIS A 107 9.34 -6.30 -1.04
N PHE A 108 8.03 -6.26 -0.75
CA PHE A 108 7.24 -5.01 -0.82
C PHE A 108 7.27 -4.15 0.44
N SER A 109 7.68 -4.63 1.55
CA SER A 109 7.48 -4.08 2.90
C SER A 109 6.00 -3.77 3.24
N THR A 110 5.63 -3.88 4.51
CA THR A 110 4.24 -3.61 4.95
C THR A 110 3.85 -2.14 4.78
N SER A 111 4.76 -1.21 5.10
CA SER A 111 4.52 0.23 4.94
C SER A 111 4.35 0.63 3.48
N GLY A 112 5.12 0.02 2.57
CA GLY A 112 5.02 0.20 1.13
C GLY A 112 3.67 -0.24 0.58
N LEU A 113 3.16 -1.40 1.01
CA LEU A 113 1.84 -1.89 0.61
C LEU A 113 0.70 -0.99 1.11
N VAL A 114 0.79 -0.50 2.36
CA VAL A 114 -0.18 0.46 2.91
C VAL A 114 -0.20 1.75 2.09
N THR A 115 0.97 2.31 1.74
CA THR A 115 1.07 3.52 0.91
C THR A 115 0.43 3.33 -0.47
N ARG A 116 0.65 2.16 -1.10
CA ARG A 116 0.04 1.82 -2.39
C ARG A 116 -1.49 1.75 -2.31
N MET A 117 -2.04 1.19 -1.23
CA MET A 117 -3.49 1.07 -1.03
C MET A 117 -4.18 2.38 -0.63
N THR A 118 -3.45 3.36 -0.13
CA THR A 118 -3.97 4.66 0.35
C THR A 118 -3.58 5.80 -0.59
N THR A 119 -2.39 6.31 -0.47
CA THR A 119 -1.92 7.51 -1.18
C THR A 119 -1.84 7.30 -2.69
N ASP A 120 -1.24 6.19 -3.15
CA ASP A 120 -1.06 5.94 -4.57
C ASP A 120 -2.40 5.76 -5.30
N ILE A 121 -3.34 5.02 -4.71
CA ILE A 121 -4.69 4.90 -5.29
C ILE A 121 -5.39 6.25 -5.32
N THR A 122 -5.22 7.10 -4.31
CA THR A 122 -5.82 8.45 -4.28
C THR A 122 -5.25 9.32 -5.40
N ASN A 123 -3.93 9.27 -5.65
CA ASN A 123 -3.30 9.98 -6.77
C ASN A 123 -3.84 9.51 -8.12
N VAL A 124 -3.94 8.19 -8.31
CA VAL A 124 -4.49 7.59 -9.54
C VAL A 124 -5.98 7.93 -9.71
N GLN A 125 -6.77 7.91 -8.63
CA GLN A 125 -8.17 8.31 -8.63
C GLN A 125 -8.34 9.76 -9.08
N MET A 126 -7.53 10.67 -8.52
CA MET A 126 -7.57 12.09 -8.86
C MET A 126 -7.20 12.33 -10.33
N ALA A 127 -6.11 11.72 -10.79
CA ALA A 127 -5.69 11.81 -12.19
C ALA A 127 -6.73 11.22 -13.15
N TYR A 128 -7.38 10.12 -12.78
CA TYR A 128 -8.46 9.52 -13.55
C TYR A 128 -9.66 10.45 -13.66
N MET A 129 -10.12 11.03 -12.54
CA MET A 129 -11.23 11.99 -12.52
C MET A 129 -10.93 13.22 -13.39
N MET A 130 -9.70 13.77 -13.24
CA MET A 130 -9.25 14.92 -14.05
C MET A 130 -9.18 14.56 -15.53
N SER A 131 -8.71 13.38 -15.88
CA SER A 131 -8.60 12.94 -17.27
C SER A 131 -9.95 12.82 -17.94
N ILE A 132 -10.93 12.17 -17.35
CA ILE A 132 -12.25 11.96 -17.96
C ILE A 132 -13.09 13.26 -18.05
N ARG A 133 -12.78 14.27 -17.25
CA ARG A 133 -13.49 15.55 -17.22
C ARG A 133 -12.73 16.67 -17.93
N LEU A 134 -11.53 17.01 -17.44
CA LEU A 134 -10.81 18.20 -17.90
C LEU A 134 -10.04 17.94 -19.20
N LEU A 135 -9.47 16.74 -19.38
CA LEU A 135 -8.77 16.40 -20.62
C LEU A 135 -9.75 16.24 -21.80
N ALA A 136 -11.02 15.89 -21.54
CA ALA A 136 -12.06 15.92 -22.55
C ALA A 136 -12.52 17.36 -22.86
N ARG A 137 -12.69 18.21 -21.82
CA ARG A 137 -13.19 19.58 -21.94
C ARG A 137 -12.24 20.48 -22.74
N ALA A 138 -10.95 20.50 -22.38
CA ALA A 138 -10.04 21.52 -22.87
C ALA A 138 -9.78 21.45 -24.39
N PRO A 139 -9.50 20.29 -25.03
CA PRO A 139 -9.32 20.22 -26.48
C PRO A 139 -10.58 20.60 -27.26
N ILE A 140 -11.77 20.19 -26.74
CA ILE A 140 -13.04 20.49 -27.39
C ILE A 140 -13.36 21.97 -27.29
N MET A 141 -13.13 22.60 -26.14
CA MET A 141 -13.28 24.04 -25.97
C MET A 141 -12.37 24.82 -26.92
N ILE A 142 -11.07 24.44 -27.02
CA ILE A 142 -10.13 25.07 -27.95
C ILE A 142 -10.64 24.94 -29.38
N LEU A 143 -11.01 23.73 -29.79
CA LEU A 143 -11.47 23.45 -31.16
C LEU A 143 -12.73 24.23 -31.51
N LEU A 144 -13.77 24.15 -30.67
CA LEU A 144 -15.05 24.82 -30.93
C LEU A 144 -14.92 26.34 -30.88
N SER A 145 -14.21 26.91 -29.89
CA SER A 145 -13.96 28.35 -29.82
C SER A 145 -13.16 28.86 -31.01
N TRP A 146 -12.20 28.08 -31.52
CA TRP A 146 -11.46 28.39 -32.73
C TRP A 146 -12.34 28.34 -33.97
N ILE A 147 -13.22 27.33 -34.13
CA ILE A 147 -14.19 27.23 -35.24
C ILE A 147 -15.13 28.42 -35.21
N MET A 148 -15.67 28.78 -34.04
CA MET A 148 -16.56 29.93 -33.92
C MET A 148 -15.86 31.25 -34.31
N THR A 149 -14.62 31.41 -33.89
CA THR A 149 -13.79 32.56 -34.31
C THR A 149 -13.58 32.58 -35.84
N LEU A 150 -13.35 31.39 -36.45
CA LEU A 150 -13.17 31.25 -37.90
C LEU A 150 -14.40 31.65 -38.68
N LEU A 151 -15.61 31.32 -38.17
CA LEU A 151 -16.90 31.71 -38.78
C LEU A 151 -17.16 33.22 -38.71
N ILE A 152 -16.62 33.91 -37.66
CA ILE A 152 -16.77 35.35 -37.49
C ILE A 152 -15.70 36.11 -38.31
N ASN A 153 -14.44 35.77 -38.12
CA ASN A 153 -13.33 36.48 -38.78
C ASN A 153 -12.13 35.58 -39.00
N VAL A 154 -11.84 35.24 -40.26
CA VAL A 154 -10.75 34.36 -40.66
C VAL A 154 -9.37 34.91 -40.25
N LYS A 155 -9.14 36.24 -40.31
CA LYS A 155 -7.84 36.85 -39.97
C LYS A 155 -7.53 36.68 -38.49
N ILE A 156 -8.54 36.82 -37.62
CA ILE A 156 -8.38 36.61 -36.17
C ILE A 156 -8.19 35.14 -35.86
N ALA A 157 -8.93 34.24 -36.55
CA ALA A 157 -8.77 32.81 -36.38
C ALA A 157 -7.36 32.30 -36.72
N LEU A 158 -6.74 32.89 -37.78
CA LEU A 158 -5.36 32.58 -38.14
C LEU A 158 -4.34 33.02 -37.07
N LEU A 159 -4.64 34.07 -36.29
CA LEU A 159 -3.79 34.47 -35.15
C LEU A 159 -3.68 33.32 -34.12
N PHE A 160 -4.75 32.58 -33.86
CA PHE A 160 -4.75 31.46 -32.91
C PHE A 160 -3.87 30.30 -33.37
N LEU A 161 -3.65 30.09 -34.66
CA LEU A 161 -2.72 29.08 -35.18
C LEU A 161 -1.26 29.38 -34.77
N ILE A 162 -0.94 30.62 -34.46
CA ILE A 162 0.36 31.03 -33.95
C ILE A 162 0.37 31.04 -32.43
N VAL A 163 -0.67 31.58 -31.81
CA VAL A 163 -0.77 31.76 -30.36
C VAL A 163 -0.86 30.43 -29.62
N ILE A 164 -1.68 29.47 -30.11
CA ILE A 164 -1.87 28.16 -29.46
C ILE A 164 -0.54 27.39 -29.37
N PRO A 165 0.24 27.18 -30.46
CA PRO A 165 1.52 26.50 -30.37
C PRO A 165 2.54 27.26 -29.53
N LEU A 166 2.56 28.60 -29.62
CA LEU A 166 3.51 29.44 -28.89
C LEU A 166 3.29 29.36 -27.39
N LEU A 167 2.03 29.55 -26.93
CA LEU A 167 1.69 29.45 -25.51
C LEU A 167 1.80 28.01 -25.01
N GLY A 168 1.24 27.04 -25.74
CA GLY A 168 1.33 25.63 -25.37
C GLY A 168 2.78 25.14 -25.30
N GLY A 169 3.63 25.55 -26.25
CA GLY A 169 5.07 25.27 -26.23
C GLY A 169 5.79 25.90 -25.03
N THR A 170 5.45 27.14 -24.69
CA THR A 170 6.04 27.84 -23.54
C THR A 170 5.63 27.18 -22.21
N LEU A 171 4.35 26.88 -22.06
CA LEU A 171 3.85 26.19 -20.85
C LEU A 171 4.46 24.79 -20.71
N MET A 172 4.57 24.04 -21.82
CA MET A 172 5.22 22.72 -21.82
C MET A 172 6.71 22.82 -21.51
N PHE A 173 7.40 23.86 -22.00
CA PHE A 173 8.80 24.13 -21.67
C PHE A 173 8.99 24.38 -20.17
N ILE A 174 8.15 25.24 -19.57
CA ILE A 174 8.15 25.50 -18.12
C ILE A 174 7.92 24.19 -17.35
N ALA A 175 6.92 23.41 -17.72
CA ALA A 175 6.60 22.13 -17.08
C ALA A 175 7.78 21.14 -17.18
N LYS A 176 8.36 20.96 -18.36
CA LYS A 176 9.54 20.09 -18.55
C LYS A 176 10.76 20.55 -17.75
N LYS A 177 10.97 21.85 -17.62
CA LYS A 177 12.10 22.40 -16.85
C LYS A 177 11.88 22.29 -15.34
N ALA A 178 10.64 22.39 -14.87
CA ALA A 178 10.30 22.25 -13.44
C ALA A 178 10.33 20.78 -12.99
N HIS A 179 9.92 19.84 -13.84
CA HIS A 179 9.77 18.43 -13.52
C HIS A 179 10.98 17.77 -12.81
N PRO A 180 12.24 17.87 -13.31
CA PRO A 180 13.39 17.23 -12.66
C PRO A 180 13.71 17.84 -11.30
N HIS A 181 13.33 19.10 -11.06
CA HIS A 181 13.47 19.73 -9.75
C HIS A 181 12.44 19.19 -8.76
N PHE A 182 11.19 18.98 -9.20
CA PHE A 182 10.17 18.36 -8.36
C PHE A 182 10.48 16.91 -7.98
N ILE A 183 11.04 16.11 -8.90
CA ILE A 183 11.50 14.75 -8.57
C ILE A 183 12.49 14.82 -7.40
N ARG A 184 13.51 15.65 -7.49
CA ARG A 184 14.48 15.81 -6.39
C ARG A 184 13.86 16.32 -5.09
N VAL A 185 12.86 17.19 -5.17
CA VAL A 185 12.10 17.64 -4.00
C VAL A 185 11.42 16.48 -3.32
N PHE A 186 10.77 15.56 -4.09
CA PHE A 186 10.09 14.40 -3.52
C PHE A 186 11.08 13.42 -2.90
N ASP A 187 12.22 13.16 -3.54
CA ASP A 187 13.28 12.31 -2.98
C ASP A 187 13.78 12.85 -1.62
N GLU A 188 14.00 14.16 -1.52
CA GLU A 188 14.43 14.81 -0.27
C GLU A 188 13.30 14.92 0.77
N TYR A 189 12.03 14.94 0.34
CA TYR A 189 10.89 14.85 1.24
C TYR A 189 10.81 13.48 1.93
N ASP A 190 11.19 12.42 1.22
CA ASP A 190 11.26 11.08 1.82
C ASP A 190 12.37 11.03 2.89
N GLU A 191 13.52 11.67 2.66
CA GLU A 191 14.59 11.82 3.66
C GLU A 191 14.13 12.64 4.88
N LEU A 192 13.40 13.73 4.65
CA LEU A 192 12.78 14.52 5.72
C LEU A 192 11.81 13.68 6.55
N ASN A 193 10.94 12.92 5.89
CA ASN A 193 9.99 12.02 6.57
C ASN A 193 10.70 10.94 7.38
N ASN A 194 11.75 10.33 6.83
CA ASN A 194 12.56 9.34 7.53
C ASN A 194 13.21 9.95 8.79
N SER A 195 13.78 11.16 8.68
CA SER A 195 14.39 11.87 9.80
C SER A 195 13.37 12.17 10.90
N VAL A 196 12.16 12.60 10.53
CA VAL A 196 11.06 12.85 11.50
C VAL A 196 10.62 11.54 12.16
N GLN A 197 10.41 10.48 11.38
CA GLN A 197 9.97 9.19 11.89
C GLN A 197 11.02 8.56 12.83
N GLU A 198 12.30 8.64 12.48
CA GLU A 198 13.41 8.21 13.33
C GLU A 198 13.38 8.95 14.68
N ASN A 199 13.29 10.29 14.64
CA ASN A 199 13.26 11.12 15.84
C ASN A 199 12.05 10.82 16.73
N VAL A 200 10.84 10.70 16.15
CA VAL A 200 9.61 10.37 16.89
C VAL A 200 9.72 8.99 17.55
N ASN A 201 10.21 7.99 16.82
CA ASN A 201 10.40 6.64 17.35
C ASN A 201 11.47 6.59 18.44
N ALA A 202 12.57 7.34 18.27
CA ALA A 202 13.69 7.42 19.19
C ALA A 202 13.57 8.54 20.24
N SER A 203 12.40 9.21 20.35
CA SER A 203 12.23 10.40 21.21
C SER A 203 12.63 10.16 22.67
N ARG A 204 12.36 8.96 23.20
CA ARG A 204 12.80 8.58 24.57
C ARG A 204 14.32 8.52 24.68
N VAL A 205 15.01 8.04 23.64
CA VAL A 205 16.48 7.98 23.59
C VAL A 205 17.05 9.40 23.51
N VAL A 206 16.51 10.25 22.63
CA VAL A 206 16.91 11.65 22.48
C VAL A 206 16.79 12.37 23.83
N LYS A 207 15.68 12.17 24.55
CA LYS A 207 15.45 12.74 25.88
C LYS A 207 16.40 12.16 26.94
N ALA A 208 16.60 10.85 26.96
CA ALA A 208 17.47 10.19 27.92
C ALA A 208 18.95 10.62 27.80
N PHE A 209 19.39 10.95 26.59
CA PHE A 209 20.77 11.39 26.31
C PHE A 209 20.92 12.90 26.16
N VAL A 210 19.85 13.68 26.36
CA VAL A 210 19.82 15.17 26.27
C VAL A 210 20.41 15.64 24.92
N ARG A 211 19.90 15.07 23.82
CA ARG A 211 20.38 15.33 22.45
C ARG A 211 19.40 16.10 21.59
N GLU A 212 18.47 16.84 22.18
CA GLU A 212 17.47 17.63 21.48
C GLU A 212 18.08 18.63 20.50
N ASP A 213 19.11 19.37 20.93
CA ASP A 213 19.76 20.38 20.09
C ASP A 213 20.45 19.76 18.86
N TYR A 214 21.02 18.56 19.01
CA TYR A 214 21.60 17.83 17.90
C TYR A 214 20.54 17.45 16.86
N GLU A 215 19.42 16.89 17.32
CA GLU A 215 18.31 16.49 16.44
C GLU A 215 17.63 17.71 15.78
N ILE A 216 17.47 18.83 16.49
CA ILE A 216 16.97 20.07 15.93
C ILE A 216 17.88 20.56 14.82
N ASN A 217 19.20 20.57 15.01
CA ASN A 217 20.16 20.98 13.99
C ASN A 217 20.17 20.05 12.79
N LYS A 218 20.09 18.72 12.99
CA LYS A 218 19.96 17.71 11.93
C LYS A 218 18.70 17.98 11.10
N PHE A 219 17.56 18.15 11.75
CA PHE A 219 16.29 18.47 11.08
C PHE A 219 16.35 19.77 10.31
N HIS A 220 16.92 20.84 10.89
CA HIS A 220 17.10 22.12 10.21
C HIS A 220 17.95 21.98 8.94
N GLY A 221 18.98 21.15 8.94
CA GLY A 221 19.79 20.87 7.77
C GLY A 221 18.96 20.32 6.62
N VAL A 222 18.23 19.24 6.86
CA VAL A 222 17.36 18.57 5.87
C VAL A 222 16.24 19.50 5.42
N SER A 223 15.55 20.16 6.36
CA SER A 223 14.46 21.10 6.07
C SER A 223 14.91 22.27 5.20
N ASN A 224 16.08 22.88 5.49
CA ASN A 224 16.65 23.95 4.66
C ASN A 224 17.03 23.49 3.27
N TYR A 225 17.47 22.24 3.14
CA TYR A 225 17.79 21.68 1.82
C TYR A 225 16.53 21.48 0.98
N VAL A 226 15.48 20.90 1.57
CA VAL A 226 14.14 20.80 0.95
C VAL A 226 13.61 22.18 0.56
N TYR A 227 13.68 23.17 1.46
CA TYR A 227 13.30 24.56 1.17
C TYR A 227 14.02 25.12 -0.06
N THR A 228 15.34 24.89 -0.15
CA THR A 228 16.15 25.40 -1.27
C THR A 228 15.76 24.75 -2.60
N LEU A 229 15.52 23.43 -2.61
CA LEU A 229 15.09 22.72 -3.81
C LEU A 229 13.67 23.12 -4.22
N PHE A 230 12.76 23.19 -3.26
CA PHE A 230 11.37 23.61 -3.50
C PHE A 230 11.31 25.02 -4.06
N THR A 231 12.07 25.95 -3.47
CA THR A 231 12.16 27.33 -3.95
C THR A 231 12.67 27.41 -5.40
N LYS A 232 13.64 26.57 -5.78
CA LYS A 232 14.13 26.51 -7.17
C LYS A 232 13.05 26.02 -8.14
N ALA A 233 12.31 24.96 -7.74
CA ALA A 233 11.21 24.42 -8.54
C ALA A 233 10.08 25.46 -8.71
N GLU A 234 9.64 26.06 -7.60
CA GLU A 234 8.56 27.03 -7.57
C GLU A 234 8.90 28.32 -8.36
N LYS A 235 10.15 28.81 -8.31
CA LYS A 235 10.59 29.94 -9.13
C LYS A 235 10.43 29.70 -10.63
N ILE A 236 10.56 28.44 -11.09
CA ILE A 236 10.32 28.08 -12.50
C ILE A 236 8.82 28.08 -12.79
N VAL A 237 8.02 27.48 -11.92
CA VAL A 237 6.56 27.40 -12.08
C VAL A 237 5.90 28.77 -11.95
N ALA A 238 6.44 29.65 -11.12
CA ALA A 238 5.95 31.01 -10.94
C ALA A 238 5.90 31.82 -12.26
N TRP A 239 6.71 31.48 -13.28
CA TRP A 239 6.62 32.09 -14.61
C TRP A 239 5.32 31.74 -15.36
N ASN A 240 4.63 30.67 -14.96
CA ASN A 240 3.42 30.22 -15.66
C ASN A 240 2.33 31.29 -15.69
N SER A 241 2.02 31.89 -14.54
CA SER A 241 0.96 32.91 -14.44
C SER A 241 1.29 34.22 -15.17
N PRO A 242 2.47 34.85 -15.00
CA PRO A 242 2.86 36.03 -15.76
C PRO A 242 2.88 35.82 -17.27
N VAL A 243 3.41 34.69 -17.75
CA VAL A 243 3.42 34.36 -19.19
C VAL A 243 2.01 34.24 -19.74
N LEU A 244 1.14 33.50 -19.05
CA LEU A 244 -0.27 33.35 -19.45
C LEU A 244 -0.96 34.70 -19.48
N GLN A 245 -0.77 35.54 -18.46
CA GLN A 245 -1.40 36.85 -18.35
C GLN A 245 -0.92 37.81 -19.41
N PHE A 246 0.39 37.83 -19.66
CA PHE A 246 0.98 38.60 -20.74
C PHE A 246 0.41 38.19 -22.12
N MET A 247 0.39 36.90 -22.40
CA MET A 247 -0.17 36.38 -23.66
C MET A 247 -1.66 36.71 -23.79
N MET A 248 -2.42 36.62 -22.70
CA MET A 248 -3.84 36.99 -22.70
C MET A 248 -4.04 38.43 -23.07
N TYR A 249 -3.34 39.37 -22.43
CA TYR A 249 -3.46 40.79 -22.76
C TYR A 249 -2.93 41.12 -24.17
N ALA A 250 -1.82 40.52 -24.61
CA ALA A 250 -1.28 40.70 -25.94
C ALA A 250 -2.27 40.23 -27.03
N VAL A 251 -2.90 39.06 -26.82
CA VAL A 251 -3.91 38.52 -27.75
C VAL A 251 -5.15 39.41 -27.79
N VAL A 252 -5.67 39.81 -26.62
CA VAL A 252 -6.86 40.73 -26.54
C VAL A 252 -6.56 42.06 -27.24
N LEU A 253 -5.37 42.61 -27.04
CA LEU A 253 -4.96 43.86 -27.72
C LEU A 253 -4.87 43.69 -29.24
N LEU A 254 -4.29 42.60 -29.73
CA LEU A 254 -4.21 42.31 -31.17
C LEU A 254 -5.59 42.08 -31.77
N ILE A 255 -6.49 41.37 -31.06
CA ILE A 255 -7.89 41.16 -31.46
C ILE A 255 -8.60 42.52 -31.52
N ALA A 256 -8.46 43.37 -30.52
CA ALA A 256 -9.07 44.71 -30.50
C ALA A 256 -8.56 45.59 -31.65
N LEU A 257 -7.27 45.55 -31.99
CA LEU A 257 -6.72 46.31 -33.13
C LEU A 257 -7.22 45.77 -34.47
N ILE A 258 -7.19 44.45 -34.70
CA ILE A 258 -7.64 43.85 -35.95
C ILE A 258 -9.18 43.98 -36.09
N GLY A 259 -9.91 43.68 -35.02
CA GLY A 259 -11.36 43.74 -34.96
C GLY A 259 -11.89 45.17 -35.07
N GLY A 260 -11.28 46.12 -34.32
CA GLY A 260 -11.64 47.53 -34.41
C GLY A 260 -11.45 48.07 -35.84
N ARG A 261 -10.31 47.70 -36.50
CA ARG A 261 -10.13 48.02 -37.93
C ARG A 261 -11.21 47.36 -38.80
N SER A 262 -11.57 46.12 -38.55
CA SER A 262 -12.63 45.44 -39.32
C SER A 262 -14.00 46.08 -39.13
N ILE A 263 -14.32 46.57 -37.93
CA ILE A 263 -15.56 47.33 -37.67
C ILE A 263 -15.58 48.63 -38.45
N VAL A 264 -14.48 49.41 -38.44
CA VAL A 264 -14.40 50.68 -39.21
C VAL A 264 -14.58 50.45 -40.72
N PHE A 265 -14.12 49.31 -41.23
CA PHE A 265 -14.29 48.92 -42.63
C PHE A 265 -15.65 48.22 -42.92
N GLY A 266 -16.52 48.05 -41.92
CA GLY A 266 -17.85 47.42 -42.07
C GLY A 266 -17.77 45.92 -42.36
N THR A 267 -16.69 45.24 -42.03
CA THR A 267 -16.49 43.79 -42.23
C THR A 267 -16.69 42.97 -40.96
N MET A 268 -17.05 43.59 -39.84
CA MET A 268 -17.30 42.97 -38.52
C MET A 268 -18.17 43.89 -37.69
N GLU A 269 -19.05 43.31 -36.86
CA GLU A 269 -19.92 44.03 -35.91
C GLU A 269 -19.28 44.10 -34.49
N THR A 270 -19.80 44.99 -33.63
CA THR A 270 -19.25 45.22 -32.28
C THR A 270 -19.46 44.04 -31.35
N GLY A 271 -20.63 43.41 -31.44
CA GLY A 271 -20.95 42.19 -30.67
C GLY A 271 -20.13 40.98 -31.12
N GLU A 272 -19.83 40.88 -32.42
CA GLU A 272 -18.93 39.88 -32.95
C GLU A 272 -17.51 40.03 -32.35
N LEU A 273 -16.96 41.26 -32.25
CA LEU A 273 -15.66 41.54 -31.61
C LEU A 273 -15.69 41.09 -30.14
N THR A 274 -16.74 41.40 -29.41
CA THR A 274 -16.94 40.97 -28.01
C THR A 274 -16.90 39.46 -27.90
N SER A 275 -17.58 38.73 -28.76
CA SER A 275 -17.60 37.27 -28.78
C SER A 275 -16.23 36.67 -29.05
N VAL A 276 -15.47 37.21 -29.99
CA VAL A 276 -14.13 36.76 -30.32
C VAL A 276 -13.15 36.97 -29.14
N ILE A 277 -13.30 38.04 -28.36
CA ILE A 277 -12.51 38.27 -27.14
C ILE A 277 -12.85 37.18 -26.12
N VAL A 278 -14.12 36.82 -25.93
CA VAL A 278 -14.51 35.73 -25.00
C VAL A 278 -13.93 34.40 -25.47
N TYR A 279 -14.02 34.08 -26.77
CA TYR A 279 -13.40 32.85 -27.31
C TYR A 279 -11.89 32.82 -27.10
N ALA A 280 -11.21 33.95 -27.25
CA ALA A 280 -9.77 34.05 -26.96
C ALA A 280 -9.47 33.66 -25.50
N ILE A 281 -10.22 34.20 -24.55
CA ILE A 281 -10.06 33.89 -23.13
C ILE A 281 -10.32 32.40 -22.88
N GLN A 282 -11.38 31.84 -23.46
CA GLN A 282 -11.71 30.40 -23.34
C GLN A 282 -10.58 29.51 -23.88
N ILE A 283 -10.00 29.83 -25.03
CA ILE A 283 -8.86 29.09 -25.63
C ILE A 283 -7.65 29.12 -24.69
N LEU A 284 -7.27 30.32 -24.22
CA LEU A 284 -6.07 30.50 -23.38
C LEU A 284 -6.23 29.80 -22.01
N MET A 285 -7.42 29.89 -21.39
CA MET A 285 -7.72 29.18 -20.14
C MET A 285 -7.73 27.66 -20.33
N SER A 286 -8.23 27.19 -21.48
CA SER A 286 -8.22 25.75 -21.80
C SER A 286 -6.81 25.21 -21.99
N LEU A 287 -5.89 25.98 -22.57
CA LEU A 287 -4.47 25.62 -22.68
C LEU A 287 -3.80 25.48 -21.29
N ASN A 288 -4.12 26.40 -20.37
CA ASN A 288 -3.63 26.29 -19.00
C ASN A 288 -4.17 25.02 -18.31
N MET A 289 -5.44 24.69 -18.53
CA MET A 289 -6.07 23.47 -18.00
C MET A 289 -5.40 22.20 -18.53
N VAL A 290 -5.05 22.12 -19.81
CA VAL A 290 -4.29 20.99 -20.39
C VAL A 290 -2.96 20.80 -19.66
N THR A 291 -2.23 21.90 -19.42
CA THR A 291 -0.96 21.85 -18.72
C THR A 291 -1.11 21.33 -17.30
N PHE A 292 -2.10 21.79 -16.57
CA PHE A 292 -2.41 21.32 -15.22
C PHE A 292 -2.71 19.81 -15.18
N VAL A 293 -3.57 19.34 -16.09
CA VAL A 293 -3.91 17.90 -16.18
C VAL A 293 -2.69 17.06 -16.53
N PHE A 294 -1.83 17.56 -17.42
CA PHE A 294 -0.59 16.88 -17.79
C PHE A 294 0.34 16.67 -16.56
N VAL A 295 0.50 17.70 -15.73
CA VAL A 295 1.27 17.59 -14.48
C VAL A 295 0.66 16.55 -13.53
N MET A 296 -0.67 16.56 -13.37
CA MET A 296 -1.38 15.58 -12.52
C MET A 296 -1.20 14.14 -13.02
N ILE A 297 -1.25 13.92 -14.34
CA ILE A 297 -1.00 12.60 -14.94
C ILE A 297 0.45 12.15 -14.71
N MET A 298 1.41 13.07 -14.77
CA MET A 298 2.81 12.73 -14.49
C MET A 298 3.03 12.30 -13.03
N ILE A 299 2.45 13.03 -12.07
CA ILE A 299 2.51 12.66 -10.64
C ILE A 299 1.86 11.28 -10.43
N ALA A 300 0.69 11.04 -11.03
CA ALA A 300 0.02 9.75 -10.94
C ALA A 300 0.78 8.62 -11.66
N GLY A 301 1.70 8.93 -12.58
CA GLY A 301 2.50 7.95 -13.29
C GLY A 301 3.32 7.07 -12.34
N ALA A 302 4.07 7.68 -11.42
CA ALA A 302 4.84 6.94 -10.41
C ALA A 302 3.95 6.07 -9.51
N SER A 303 2.81 6.60 -9.06
CA SER A 303 1.82 5.83 -8.28
C SER A 303 1.22 4.67 -9.09
N THR A 304 0.98 4.89 -10.40
CA THR A 304 0.52 3.86 -11.35
C THR A 304 1.51 2.72 -11.47
N ASP A 305 2.80 3.02 -11.57
CA ASP A 305 3.87 2.02 -11.71
C ASP A 305 3.98 1.16 -10.44
N ARG A 306 3.95 1.78 -9.25
CA ARG A 306 3.97 1.06 -7.97
C ARG A 306 2.74 0.16 -7.76
N ILE A 307 1.55 0.61 -8.14
CA ILE A 307 0.33 -0.21 -8.10
C ILE A 307 0.43 -1.37 -9.09
N THR A 308 0.92 -1.10 -10.29
CA THR A 308 1.04 -2.11 -11.35
C THR A 308 2.06 -3.20 -10.97
N GLU A 309 3.13 -2.84 -10.28
CA GLU A 309 4.12 -3.76 -9.74
C GLU A 309 3.43 -4.80 -8.83
N VAL A 310 2.64 -4.37 -7.85
CA VAL A 310 1.90 -5.27 -6.95
C VAL A 310 0.89 -6.14 -7.70
N LEU A 311 0.11 -5.56 -8.63
CA LEU A 311 -0.91 -6.30 -9.36
C LEU A 311 -0.33 -7.35 -10.34
N ASN A 312 0.87 -7.10 -10.86
CA ASN A 312 1.56 -8.01 -11.77
C ASN A 312 2.47 -9.02 -11.06
N GLU A 313 2.73 -8.81 -9.76
CA GLU A 313 3.53 -9.75 -8.97
C GLU A 313 2.91 -11.14 -9.00
N VAL A 314 3.72 -12.15 -9.20
CA VAL A 314 3.24 -13.55 -9.24
C VAL A 314 3.54 -14.18 -7.88
N PRO A 315 2.54 -14.72 -7.17
CA PRO A 315 2.80 -15.51 -5.97
C PRO A 315 3.75 -16.68 -6.31
N GLU A 316 4.86 -16.76 -5.58
CA GLU A 316 5.88 -17.79 -5.84
C GLU A 316 5.36 -19.19 -5.50
N MET A 317 4.51 -19.28 -4.46
CA MET A 317 3.91 -20.53 -4.01
C MET A 317 2.53 -20.70 -4.62
N GLN A 318 2.36 -21.79 -5.33
CA GLN A 318 1.07 -22.21 -5.88
C GLN A 318 0.86 -23.69 -5.60
N ASP A 319 -0.39 -24.07 -5.37
CA ASP A 319 -0.76 -25.46 -5.22
C ASP A 319 -0.63 -26.20 -6.55
N LYS A 320 -0.15 -27.44 -6.50
CA LYS A 320 -0.19 -28.34 -7.65
C LYS A 320 -1.64 -28.79 -7.92
N ALA A 321 -1.96 -29.10 -9.18
CA ALA A 321 -3.30 -29.54 -9.55
C ALA A 321 -3.73 -30.84 -8.83
N ASP A 322 -2.77 -31.70 -8.49
CA ASP A 322 -2.89 -32.97 -7.79
C ASP A 322 -2.43 -32.92 -6.33
N ALA A 323 -2.44 -31.72 -5.72
CA ALA A 323 -1.98 -31.50 -4.37
C ALA A 323 -2.66 -32.42 -3.34
N VAL A 324 -1.86 -32.97 -2.43
CA VAL A 324 -2.31 -33.86 -1.35
C VAL A 324 -3.19 -33.09 -0.38
N LYS A 325 -4.36 -33.65 -0.04
CA LYS A 325 -5.40 -33.00 0.77
C LYS A 325 -5.55 -33.58 2.18
N GLU A 326 -4.56 -34.34 2.65
CA GLU A 326 -4.57 -34.89 4.00
C GLU A 326 -3.15 -35.02 4.56
N VAL A 327 -2.92 -34.52 5.76
CA VAL A 327 -1.71 -34.77 6.53
C VAL A 327 -2.00 -35.92 7.50
N ARG A 328 -1.34 -37.05 7.34
CA ARG A 328 -1.66 -38.27 8.11
C ARG A 328 -1.20 -38.25 9.54
N ASN A 329 0.02 -37.79 9.80
CA ASN A 329 0.63 -37.72 11.12
C ASN A 329 1.57 -36.52 11.24
N GLY A 330 2.24 -36.36 12.40
CA GLY A 330 3.17 -35.27 12.67
C GLY A 330 4.64 -35.61 12.44
N GLU A 331 4.97 -36.63 11.64
CA GLU A 331 6.35 -36.99 11.28
C GLU A 331 6.96 -35.94 10.35
N ILE A 332 8.23 -35.57 10.58
CA ILE A 332 8.93 -34.55 9.80
C ILE A 332 10.32 -35.09 9.40
N THR A 333 10.66 -34.92 8.12
CA THR A 333 11.98 -35.31 7.61
C THR A 333 12.57 -34.20 6.75
N PHE A 334 13.82 -33.84 7.02
CA PHE A 334 14.64 -32.98 6.16
C PHE A 334 15.68 -33.86 5.45
N GLU A 335 15.72 -33.78 4.12
CA GLU A 335 16.63 -34.54 3.27
C GLU A 335 17.51 -33.60 2.48
N HIS A 336 18.78 -33.48 2.85
CA HIS A 336 19.79 -32.64 2.21
C HIS A 336 19.31 -31.19 1.94
N VAL A 337 18.69 -30.57 2.96
CA VAL A 337 18.04 -29.27 2.79
C VAL A 337 19.04 -28.12 2.83
N ASP A 338 19.05 -27.37 1.72
CA ASP A 338 19.71 -26.07 1.60
C ASP A 338 18.67 -24.96 1.46
N PHE A 339 18.95 -23.80 2.07
CA PHE A 339 18.07 -22.66 1.93
C PHE A 339 18.83 -21.32 1.95
N SER A 340 18.42 -20.42 1.05
CA SER A 340 18.87 -19.02 1.01
C SER A 340 17.68 -18.08 0.78
N TYR A 341 17.57 -17.02 1.57
CA TYR A 341 16.58 -15.95 1.37
C TYR A 341 16.78 -15.18 0.04
N ALA A 342 18.03 -15.11 -0.43
CA ALA A 342 18.37 -14.48 -1.71
C ALA A 342 18.10 -15.37 -2.94
N GLY A 343 17.65 -16.62 -2.73
CA GLY A 343 17.42 -17.60 -3.79
C GLY A 343 18.69 -18.31 -4.25
N GLU A 344 18.65 -18.91 -5.46
CA GLU A 344 19.77 -19.67 -6.03
C GLU A 344 21.03 -18.79 -6.18
N GLY A 345 22.16 -19.29 -5.67
CA GLY A 345 23.45 -18.57 -5.69
C GLY A 345 23.67 -17.55 -4.56
N GLY A 346 22.68 -17.36 -3.66
CA GLY A 346 22.85 -16.55 -2.45
C GLY A 346 23.58 -17.28 -1.32
N ASN A 347 23.95 -16.54 -0.27
CA ASN A 347 24.50 -17.15 0.94
C ASN A 347 23.48 -18.08 1.58
N LEU A 348 23.89 -19.34 1.82
CA LEU A 348 23.03 -20.35 2.44
C LEU A 348 22.83 -20.04 3.92
N SER A 349 21.57 -19.94 4.33
CA SER A 349 21.15 -19.85 5.73
C SER A 349 20.99 -21.23 6.37
N LEU A 350 20.61 -22.25 5.58
CA LEU A 350 20.64 -23.66 5.98
C LEU A 350 21.54 -24.40 5.00
N LYS A 351 22.36 -25.33 5.51
CA LYS A 351 23.43 -26.02 4.77
C LYS A 351 23.38 -27.51 5.04
N ASP A 352 22.93 -28.30 4.04
CA ASP A 352 22.86 -29.77 4.07
C ASP A 352 22.18 -30.32 5.34
N ILE A 353 20.99 -29.82 5.66
CA ILE A 353 20.22 -30.27 6.82
C ILE A 353 19.63 -31.65 6.58
N ASN A 354 20.02 -32.62 7.41
CA ASN A 354 19.49 -33.98 7.45
C ASN A 354 18.92 -34.24 8.84
N LEU A 355 17.59 -34.40 8.98
CA LEU A 355 16.92 -34.52 10.26
C LEU A 355 15.66 -35.36 10.14
N HIS A 356 15.40 -36.19 11.15
CA HIS A 356 14.17 -36.97 11.27
C HIS A 356 13.55 -36.78 12.65
N ILE A 357 12.25 -36.41 12.67
CA ILE A 357 11.44 -36.20 13.87
C ILE A 357 10.24 -37.14 13.78
N LYS A 358 10.05 -37.99 14.77
CA LYS A 358 8.92 -38.93 14.82
C LYS A 358 7.63 -38.20 15.25
N SER A 359 6.49 -38.69 14.78
CA SER A 359 5.18 -38.18 15.20
C SER A 359 5.01 -38.27 16.72
N GLY A 360 4.50 -37.19 17.34
CA GLY A 360 4.27 -37.08 18.77
C GLY A 360 5.50 -36.67 19.62
N GLN A 361 6.71 -36.66 19.06
CA GLN A 361 7.91 -36.22 19.78
C GLN A 361 7.87 -34.76 20.19
N THR A 362 8.49 -34.47 21.32
CA THR A 362 8.86 -33.10 21.73
C THR A 362 10.32 -32.87 21.37
N VAL A 363 10.56 -31.89 20.50
CA VAL A 363 11.90 -31.56 20.01
C VAL A 363 12.30 -30.16 20.46
N GLY A 364 13.45 -30.06 21.12
CA GLY A 364 14.08 -28.79 21.46
C GLY A 364 15.04 -28.34 20.36
N ILE A 365 15.09 -27.06 20.04
CA ILE A 365 16.10 -26.47 19.13
C ILE A 365 16.83 -25.37 19.86
N ILE A 366 18.17 -25.46 19.91
CA ILE A 366 19.05 -24.51 20.56
C ILE A 366 20.23 -24.14 19.64
N GLY A 367 20.84 -23.00 19.88
CA GLY A 367 22.02 -22.50 19.14
C GLY A 367 22.17 -21.01 19.30
N GLY A 368 23.27 -20.47 18.86
CA GLY A 368 23.58 -19.04 18.94
C GLY A 368 22.59 -18.14 18.18
N THR A 369 22.65 -16.84 18.45
CA THR A 369 21.91 -15.87 17.63
C THR A 369 22.41 -15.92 16.19
N GLY A 370 21.48 -15.99 15.22
CA GLY A 370 21.85 -16.10 13.81
C GLY A 370 22.12 -17.53 13.31
N SER A 371 22.03 -18.58 14.15
CA SER A 371 22.25 -19.98 13.74
C SER A 371 21.13 -20.58 12.85
N ALA A 372 20.17 -19.79 12.42
CA ALA A 372 19.06 -20.15 11.51
C ALA A 372 17.97 -21.06 12.11
N LYS A 373 17.75 -21.04 13.44
CA LYS A 373 16.67 -21.81 14.11
C LYS A 373 15.28 -21.54 13.58
N SER A 374 14.88 -20.26 13.52
CA SER A 374 13.58 -19.84 12.98
C SER A 374 13.45 -20.21 11.50
N THR A 375 14.54 -20.08 10.74
CA THR A 375 14.57 -20.46 9.32
C THR A 375 14.24 -21.95 9.13
N LEU A 376 14.83 -22.82 9.95
CA LEU A 376 14.59 -24.26 9.88
C LEU A 376 13.10 -24.60 10.06
N VAL A 377 12.48 -24.06 11.11
CA VAL A 377 11.08 -24.39 11.40
C VAL A 377 10.08 -23.77 10.45
N GLN A 378 10.41 -22.65 9.79
CA GLN A 378 9.58 -21.99 8.79
C GLN A 378 9.42 -22.82 7.49
N MET A 379 10.34 -23.76 7.24
CA MET A 379 10.24 -24.67 6.09
C MET A 379 9.11 -25.71 6.28
N ILE A 380 8.77 -26.07 7.52
CA ILE A 380 7.76 -27.10 7.82
C ILE A 380 6.33 -26.69 7.38
N PRO A 381 5.80 -25.50 7.76
CA PRO A 381 4.52 -25.01 7.23
C PRO A 381 4.65 -24.41 5.81
N ARG A 382 5.78 -24.61 5.14
CA ARG A 382 6.07 -24.07 3.83
C ARG A 382 5.82 -22.55 3.78
N LEU A 383 6.44 -21.77 4.69
CA LEU A 383 6.44 -20.32 4.60
C LEU A 383 7.42 -19.82 3.54
N TYR A 384 8.47 -20.62 3.28
CA TYR A 384 9.41 -20.50 2.17
C TYR A 384 9.65 -21.88 1.56
N ASP A 385 9.96 -21.94 0.27
CA ASP A 385 10.41 -23.15 -0.38
C ASP A 385 11.94 -23.29 -0.26
N VAL A 386 12.42 -24.51 -0.02
CA VAL A 386 13.86 -24.81 0.06
C VAL A 386 14.54 -24.60 -1.29
N THR A 387 15.82 -24.17 -1.27
CA THR A 387 16.62 -23.99 -2.50
C THR A 387 17.28 -25.29 -2.97
N GLY A 388 17.45 -26.27 -2.07
CA GLY A 388 17.95 -27.62 -2.37
C GLY A 388 17.34 -28.64 -1.42
N GLY A 389 17.30 -29.90 -1.82
CA GLY A 389 16.75 -30.98 -1.01
C GLY A 389 15.22 -30.98 -0.89
N ALA A 390 14.71 -31.62 0.17
CA ALA A 390 13.28 -31.75 0.43
C ALA A 390 12.94 -31.72 1.91
N VAL A 391 11.83 -31.05 2.27
CA VAL A 391 11.20 -31.16 3.60
C VAL A 391 9.92 -31.97 3.42
N LYS A 392 9.78 -33.02 4.23
CA LYS A 392 8.63 -33.91 4.18
C LYS A 392 7.86 -33.87 5.50
N VAL A 393 6.53 -33.86 5.41
CA VAL A 393 5.61 -34.02 6.52
C VAL A 393 4.80 -35.30 6.25
N ALA A 394 4.73 -36.20 7.23
CA ALA A 394 4.08 -37.51 7.06
C ALA A 394 4.56 -38.27 5.80
N GLY A 395 5.85 -38.18 5.47
CA GLY A 395 6.46 -38.83 4.32
C GLY A 395 6.24 -38.16 2.96
N VAL A 396 5.45 -37.07 2.88
CA VAL A 396 5.14 -36.33 1.65
C VAL A 396 5.88 -34.99 1.64
N ASP A 397 6.48 -34.62 0.52
CA ASP A 397 7.13 -33.30 0.36
C ASP A 397 6.13 -32.16 0.59
N VAL A 398 6.51 -31.15 1.38
CA VAL A 398 5.64 -30.00 1.68
C VAL A 398 5.18 -29.26 0.42
N ARG A 399 5.93 -29.36 -0.69
CA ARG A 399 5.60 -28.76 -1.99
C ARG A 399 4.47 -29.52 -2.73
N ASP A 400 4.14 -30.73 -2.29
CA ASP A 400 3.10 -31.56 -2.90
C ASP A 400 1.76 -31.47 -2.14
N TYR A 401 1.72 -30.78 -1.01
CA TYR A 401 0.50 -30.51 -0.27
C TYR A 401 -0.25 -29.30 -0.83
N ASN A 402 -1.59 -29.34 -0.66
CA ASN A 402 -2.38 -28.10 -0.66
C ASN A 402 -1.94 -27.25 0.55
N LEU A 403 -1.62 -25.98 0.33
CA LEU A 403 -1.06 -25.09 1.36
C LEU A 403 -2.00 -24.89 2.56
N GLU A 404 -3.30 -24.76 2.31
CA GLU A 404 -4.29 -24.59 3.36
C GLU A 404 -4.33 -25.83 4.25
N VAL A 405 -4.40 -27.02 3.66
CA VAL A 405 -4.41 -28.30 4.37
C VAL A 405 -3.14 -28.51 5.18
N LEU A 406 -1.96 -28.22 4.63
CA LEU A 406 -0.70 -28.32 5.36
C LEU A 406 -0.67 -27.35 6.55
N ARG A 407 -1.01 -26.09 6.32
CA ARG A 407 -0.99 -25.03 7.35
C ARG A 407 -2.09 -25.20 8.38
N ASP A 408 -3.16 -25.94 8.07
CA ASP A 408 -4.17 -26.31 9.06
C ASP A 408 -3.67 -27.34 10.05
N GLN A 409 -2.77 -28.20 9.63
CA GLN A 409 -2.20 -29.26 10.49
C GLN A 409 -0.85 -28.86 11.12
N VAL A 410 -0.25 -27.75 10.70
CA VAL A 410 0.98 -27.20 11.26
C VAL A 410 0.68 -25.81 11.84
N SER A 411 0.59 -25.71 13.16
CA SER A 411 0.45 -24.42 13.86
C SER A 411 1.80 -23.89 14.29
N MET A 412 2.01 -22.60 14.07
CA MET A 412 3.25 -21.93 14.46
C MET A 412 2.96 -20.68 15.28
N VAL A 413 3.59 -20.57 16.44
CA VAL A 413 3.66 -19.34 17.23
C VAL A 413 4.98 -18.67 16.87
N LEU A 414 4.90 -17.52 16.20
CA LEU A 414 6.06 -16.77 15.72
C LEU A 414 6.76 -16.05 16.87
N GLN A 415 8.06 -15.79 16.74
CA GLN A 415 8.85 -15.01 17.70
C GLN A 415 8.24 -13.64 17.98
N LYS A 416 7.77 -12.95 16.92
CA LYS A 416 7.03 -11.68 17.06
C LYS A 416 5.55 -11.94 17.18
N ASN A 417 5.07 -12.01 18.42
CA ASN A 417 3.65 -12.25 18.72
C ASN A 417 2.79 -11.03 18.39
N VAL A 418 1.74 -11.22 17.59
CA VAL A 418 0.80 -10.17 17.19
C VAL A 418 -0.62 -10.57 17.55
N LEU A 419 -1.32 -9.63 18.23
CA LEU A 419 -2.76 -9.72 18.48
C LEU A 419 -3.49 -8.65 17.67
N PHE A 420 -4.69 -8.99 17.20
CA PHE A 420 -5.54 -8.10 16.44
C PHE A 420 -6.41 -7.24 17.36
N SER A 421 -6.87 -6.09 16.83
CA SER A 421 -7.80 -5.22 17.54
C SER A 421 -9.20 -5.83 17.53
N SER A 422 -9.46 -6.70 18.51
CA SER A 422 -10.73 -7.41 18.74
C SER A 422 -10.77 -7.95 20.18
N THR A 423 -11.82 -8.67 20.55
CA THR A 423 -11.90 -9.33 21.88
C THR A 423 -10.85 -10.42 22.04
N ILE A 424 -10.60 -10.86 23.26
CA ILE A 424 -9.74 -12.02 23.53
C ILE A 424 -10.35 -13.26 22.87
N TYR A 425 -11.66 -13.48 22.96
CA TYR A 425 -12.35 -14.58 22.27
C TYR A 425 -12.04 -14.59 20.78
N ASP A 426 -12.23 -13.46 20.08
CA ASP A 426 -11.99 -13.36 18.65
C ASP A 426 -10.53 -13.63 18.30
N ASN A 427 -9.60 -13.09 19.10
CA ASN A 427 -8.18 -13.31 18.90
C ASN A 427 -7.80 -14.80 18.97
N ILE A 428 -8.42 -15.57 19.85
CA ILE A 428 -8.14 -17.00 19.99
C ILE A 428 -8.86 -17.79 18.90
N ARG A 429 -10.10 -17.39 18.52
CA ARG A 429 -10.87 -17.99 17.43
C ARG A 429 -10.24 -17.87 16.04
N TRP A 430 -9.17 -17.09 15.90
CA TRP A 430 -8.33 -17.18 14.68
C TRP A 430 -7.76 -18.59 14.46
N GLY A 431 -7.64 -19.41 15.49
CA GLY A 431 -7.28 -20.81 15.37
C GLY A 431 -8.41 -21.70 14.84
N ASN A 432 -9.66 -21.37 15.20
CA ASN A 432 -10.87 -22.02 14.71
C ASN A 432 -12.09 -21.11 14.98
N GLU A 433 -12.66 -20.52 13.92
CA GLU A 433 -13.76 -19.56 14.02
C GLU A 433 -15.05 -20.15 14.58
N HIS A 434 -15.24 -21.46 14.45
CA HIS A 434 -16.42 -22.17 14.92
C HIS A 434 -16.28 -22.73 16.34
N ALA A 435 -15.15 -22.48 17.01
CA ALA A 435 -14.92 -22.99 18.35
C ALA A 435 -15.89 -22.41 19.39
N SER A 436 -16.40 -23.25 20.26
CA SER A 436 -17.24 -22.85 21.39
C SER A 436 -16.43 -22.07 22.44
N ASP A 437 -17.12 -21.30 23.28
CA ASP A 437 -16.49 -20.60 24.40
C ASP A 437 -15.75 -21.54 25.34
N GLU A 438 -16.29 -22.74 25.56
CA GLU A 438 -15.65 -23.74 26.41
C GLU A 438 -14.35 -24.30 25.81
N GLU A 439 -14.28 -24.47 24.48
CA GLU A 439 -13.05 -24.87 23.81
C GLU A 439 -12.01 -23.76 23.91
N VAL A 440 -12.41 -22.48 23.72
CA VAL A 440 -11.52 -21.33 23.91
C VAL A 440 -10.97 -21.26 25.33
N LYS A 441 -11.83 -21.38 26.35
CA LYS A 441 -11.40 -21.41 27.76
C LYS A 441 -10.50 -22.61 28.06
N ARG A 442 -10.79 -23.79 27.47
CA ARG A 442 -9.93 -24.97 27.63
C ARG A 442 -8.50 -24.69 27.13
N VAL A 443 -8.34 -24.20 25.92
CA VAL A 443 -6.99 -23.92 25.38
C VAL A 443 -6.29 -22.78 26.13
N CYS A 444 -7.04 -21.83 26.69
CA CYS A 444 -6.49 -20.79 27.55
C CYS A 444 -5.98 -21.37 28.88
N ARG A 445 -6.63 -22.36 29.45
CA ARG A 445 -6.13 -23.08 30.63
C ARG A 445 -4.84 -23.84 30.29
N LEU A 446 -4.77 -24.53 29.15
CA LEU A 446 -3.55 -25.21 28.70
C LEU A 446 -2.39 -24.25 28.49
N ALA A 447 -2.63 -23.08 27.93
CA ALA A 447 -1.66 -22.02 27.72
C ALA A 447 -1.41 -21.16 28.97
N GLN A 448 -1.97 -21.51 30.14
CA GLN A 448 -1.88 -20.74 31.40
C GLN A 448 -2.37 -19.28 31.22
N ALA A 449 -3.33 -19.05 30.33
CA ALA A 449 -3.87 -17.73 30.04
C ALA A 449 -5.18 -17.43 30.80
N ASP A 450 -5.95 -18.44 31.16
CA ASP A 450 -7.28 -18.31 31.79
C ASP A 450 -7.25 -17.49 33.09
N GLY A 451 -6.20 -17.67 33.92
CA GLY A 451 -6.08 -16.96 35.19
C GLY A 451 -6.08 -15.44 35.00
N PHE A 452 -5.15 -14.89 34.24
CA PHE A 452 -5.08 -13.45 34.05
C PHE A 452 -6.22 -12.89 33.18
N VAL A 453 -6.79 -13.70 32.26
CA VAL A 453 -7.93 -13.25 31.44
C VAL A 453 -9.16 -13.00 32.34
N ASN A 454 -9.40 -13.86 33.34
CA ASN A 454 -10.49 -13.69 34.30
C ASN A 454 -10.27 -12.51 35.28
N GLU A 455 -9.03 -12.01 35.42
CA GLU A 455 -8.73 -10.81 36.21
C GLU A 455 -9.09 -9.50 35.47
N PHE A 456 -9.26 -9.54 34.16
CA PHE A 456 -9.72 -8.36 33.42
C PHE A 456 -11.19 -8.05 33.73
N PRO A 457 -11.57 -6.75 33.77
CA PRO A 457 -12.94 -6.34 34.10
C PRO A 457 -14.02 -6.99 33.21
N ASN A 458 -13.69 -7.25 31.95
CA ASN A 458 -14.60 -7.87 30.97
C ASN A 458 -14.20 -9.32 30.63
N GLY A 459 -13.27 -9.93 31.38
CA GLY A 459 -12.82 -11.30 31.10
C GLY A 459 -12.41 -11.50 29.65
N TYR A 460 -12.94 -12.53 29.01
CA TYR A 460 -12.68 -12.87 27.60
C TYR A 460 -13.25 -11.85 26.59
N GLU A 461 -14.21 -11.01 26.97
CA GLU A 461 -14.74 -9.91 26.15
C GLU A 461 -13.85 -8.67 26.18
N THR A 462 -12.73 -8.72 26.91
CA THR A 462 -11.76 -7.61 26.94
C THR A 462 -11.23 -7.33 25.56
N MET A 463 -11.33 -6.05 25.14
CA MET A 463 -10.79 -5.58 23.87
C MET A 463 -9.27 -5.48 23.92
N ILE A 464 -8.63 -6.14 23.00
CA ILE A 464 -7.20 -6.00 22.71
C ILE A 464 -7.01 -4.85 21.73
N VAL A 465 -6.11 -3.91 22.01
CA VAL A 465 -5.75 -2.86 21.07
C VAL A 465 -4.77 -3.39 20.02
N GLN A 466 -4.64 -2.66 18.92
CA GLN A 466 -3.76 -3.03 17.81
C GLN A 466 -2.35 -3.43 18.29
N GLY A 467 -1.91 -4.62 17.90
CA GLY A 467 -0.62 -5.18 18.27
C GLY A 467 -0.54 -5.69 19.72
N GLY A 468 -1.63 -5.67 20.49
CA GLY A 468 -1.66 -6.15 21.87
C GLY A 468 -0.89 -5.26 22.85
N ASN A 469 -0.91 -3.93 22.66
CA ASN A 469 -0.16 -2.98 23.50
C ASN A 469 -0.76 -2.77 24.90
N ASN A 470 -1.95 -3.29 25.15
CA ASN A 470 -2.61 -3.26 26.46
C ASN A 470 -2.46 -4.57 27.26
N VAL A 471 -1.63 -5.48 26.80
CA VAL A 471 -1.28 -6.73 27.52
C VAL A 471 0.23 -6.87 27.62
N SER A 472 0.73 -7.54 28.65
CA SER A 472 2.16 -7.78 28.83
C SER A 472 2.72 -8.76 27.77
N GLY A 473 4.03 -8.77 27.56
CA GLY A 473 4.69 -9.69 26.63
C GLY A 473 4.34 -11.16 26.89
N GLY A 474 4.42 -11.59 28.14
CA GLY A 474 4.07 -12.97 28.53
C GLY A 474 2.58 -13.29 28.41
N GLN A 475 1.68 -12.33 28.67
CA GLN A 475 0.25 -12.47 28.40
C GLN A 475 -0.02 -12.65 26.91
N LYS A 476 0.63 -11.82 26.07
CA LYS A 476 0.52 -11.90 24.60
C LYS A 476 1.00 -13.24 24.06
N GLN A 477 2.14 -13.74 24.55
CA GLN A 477 2.66 -15.06 24.18
C GLN A 477 1.67 -16.18 24.51
N ARG A 478 1.14 -16.19 25.74
CA ARG A 478 0.16 -17.20 26.18
C ARG A 478 -1.13 -17.18 25.37
N LEU A 479 -1.63 -16.00 24.98
CA LEU A 479 -2.79 -15.90 24.09
C LEU A 479 -2.48 -16.43 22.66
N CYS A 480 -1.27 -16.18 22.13
CA CYS A 480 -0.85 -16.73 20.84
C CYS A 480 -0.67 -18.26 20.90
N ILE A 481 -0.19 -18.81 22.04
CA ILE A 481 -0.14 -20.26 22.26
C ILE A 481 -1.55 -20.84 22.29
N ALA A 482 -2.50 -20.23 23.03
CA ALA A 482 -3.90 -20.65 23.07
C ALA A 482 -4.54 -20.66 21.67
N ARG A 483 -4.28 -19.62 20.85
CA ARG A 483 -4.71 -19.55 19.45
C ARG A 483 -4.19 -20.75 18.63
N ALA A 484 -2.90 -21.07 18.76
CA ALA A 484 -2.28 -22.18 18.04
C ALA A 484 -2.86 -23.55 18.47
N LEU A 485 -3.12 -23.73 19.77
CA LEU A 485 -3.70 -24.94 20.33
C LEU A 485 -5.16 -25.16 19.88
N LEU A 486 -5.93 -24.09 19.71
CA LEU A 486 -7.33 -24.17 19.30
C LEU A 486 -7.50 -24.81 17.92
N LYS A 487 -6.48 -24.74 17.10
CA LYS A 487 -6.42 -25.36 15.77
C LYS A 487 -6.34 -26.89 15.83
N LYS A 488 -5.98 -27.47 16.98
CA LYS A 488 -5.75 -28.91 17.20
C LYS A 488 -4.77 -29.51 16.18
N PRO A 489 -3.57 -28.92 16.02
CA PRO A 489 -2.63 -29.28 14.96
C PRO A 489 -1.97 -30.64 15.23
N LYS A 490 -1.46 -31.28 14.16
CA LYS A 490 -0.56 -32.44 14.27
C LYS A 490 0.88 -32.05 14.57
N ILE A 491 1.28 -30.83 14.23
CA ILE A 491 2.59 -30.26 14.50
C ILE A 491 2.41 -28.87 15.11
N LEU A 492 2.95 -28.65 16.30
CA LEU A 492 2.97 -27.36 16.98
C LEU A 492 4.40 -26.84 17.05
N ILE A 493 4.64 -25.66 16.50
CA ILE A 493 5.95 -25.00 16.50
C ILE A 493 5.87 -23.76 17.40
N LEU A 494 6.80 -23.66 18.35
CA LEU A 494 6.97 -22.53 19.26
C LEU A 494 8.31 -21.88 18.99
N ASP A 495 8.32 -20.78 18.24
CA ASP A 495 9.55 -20.04 17.92
C ASP A 495 9.80 -18.95 18.97
N ASP A 496 10.67 -19.26 19.93
CA ASP A 496 11.04 -18.40 21.08
C ASP A 496 9.81 -17.83 21.83
N SER A 497 8.73 -18.62 21.86
CA SER A 497 7.40 -18.17 22.27
C SER A 497 7.17 -18.25 23.78
N THR A 498 8.18 -18.64 24.57
CA THR A 498 8.12 -18.69 26.05
C THR A 498 9.17 -17.79 26.71
N SER A 499 9.96 -17.06 25.94
CA SER A 499 11.06 -16.22 26.46
C SER A 499 10.60 -15.09 27.42
N ALA A 500 9.39 -14.55 27.22
CA ALA A 500 8.78 -13.55 28.10
C ALA A 500 7.86 -14.15 29.17
N VAL A 501 7.79 -15.49 29.26
CA VAL A 501 7.02 -16.22 30.29
C VAL A 501 8.00 -16.62 31.41
N ASP A 502 7.55 -16.56 32.66
CA ASP A 502 8.35 -17.01 33.79
C ASP A 502 8.55 -18.54 33.77
N THR A 503 9.64 -19.01 34.37
CA THR A 503 10.05 -20.43 34.33
C THR A 503 8.99 -21.38 34.89
N LYS A 504 8.24 -20.96 35.92
CA LYS A 504 7.20 -21.78 36.52
C LYS A 504 6.01 -21.95 35.58
N THR A 505 5.58 -20.89 34.94
CA THR A 505 4.49 -20.91 33.95
C THR A 505 4.89 -21.69 32.71
N ASP A 506 6.13 -21.53 32.20
CA ASP A 506 6.65 -22.33 31.09
C ASP A 506 6.63 -23.83 31.38
N ALA A 507 7.09 -24.24 32.58
CA ALA A 507 7.02 -25.65 33.02
C ALA A 507 5.58 -26.19 33.06
N LEU A 508 4.59 -25.39 33.51
CA LEU A 508 3.18 -25.78 33.51
C LEU A 508 2.62 -25.92 32.08
N ILE A 509 2.98 -25.05 31.17
CA ILE A 509 2.59 -25.14 29.75
C ILE A 509 3.18 -26.43 29.15
N ARG A 510 4.45 -26.73 29.36
CA ARG A 510 5.08 -27.96 28.84
C ARG A 510 4.46 -29.22 29.45
N LYS A 511 4.14 -29.20 30.76
CA LYS A 511 3.41 -30.28 31.40
C LYS A 511 2.04 -30.50 30.74
N ALA A 512 1.26 -29.44 30.53
CA ALA A 512 -0.04 -29.51 29.86
C ALA A 512 0.10 -30.07 28.42
N PHE A 513 1.17 -29.75 27.70
CA PHE A 513 1.42 -30.30 26.35
C PHE A 513 1.69 -31.81 26.38
N ARG A 514 2.37 -32.33 27.40
CA ARG A 514 2.61 -33.77 27.53
C ARG A 514 1.33 -34.55 27.89
N GLU A 515 0.52 -33.97 28.75
CA GLU A 515 -0.68 -34.65 29.27
C GLU A 515 -1.87 -34.55 28.33
N GLU A 516 -2.08 -33.38 27.67
CA GLU A 516 -3.31 -33.07 26.96
C GLU A 516 -3.19 -33.19 25.42
N ILE A 517 -1.97 -33.14 24.87
CA ILE A 517 -1.73 -33.25 23.43
C ILE A 517 -0.52 -34.17 23.12
N PRO A 518 -0.51 -35.43 23.67
CA PRO A 518 0.63 -36.33 23.50
C PRO A 518 0.93 -36.67 22.04
N ASP A 519 -0.10 -36.80 21.20
CA ASP A 519 0.01 -37.20 19.78
C ASP A 519 0.49 -36.08 18.87
N THR A 520 0.49 -34.84 19.34
CA THR A 520 0.99 -33.67 18.58
C THR A 520 2.52 -33.64 18.64
N THR A 521 3.19 -33.51 17.49
CA THR A 521 4.64 -33.24 17.45
C THR A 521 4.89 -31.80 17.87
N LYS A 522 5.77 -31.59 18.85
CA LYS A 522 6.06 -30.26 19.41
C LYS A 522 7.50 -29.88 19.09
N ILE A 523 7.69 -28.72 18.46
CA ILE A 523 9.02 -28.16 18.19
C ILE A 523 9.15 -26.86 18.98
N ILE A 524 10.11 -26.80 19.88
CA ILE A 524 10.32 -25.68 20.79
C ILE A 524 11.70 -25.08 20.51
N ILE A 525 11.74 -23.91 19.92
CA ILE A 525 12.95 -23.10 19.85
C ILE A 525 13.03 -22.34 21.18
N ALA A 526 14.10 -22.56 21.91
CA ALA A 526 14.31 -21.91 23.19
C ALA A 526 15.70 -21.28 23.28
N GLN A 527 15.80 -20.20 24.03
CA GLN A 527 17.06 -19.58 24.46
C GLN A 527 17.51 -20.16 25.81
N ARG A 528 16.55 -20.68 26.60
CA ARG A 528 16.83 -21.32 27.91
C ARG A 528 16.87 -22.83 27.76
N VAL A 529 17.94 -23.42 28.25
CA VAL A 529 18.10 -24.89 28.26
C VAL A 529 16.97 -25.53 29.08
N SER A 530 16.59 -24.94 30.21
CA SER A 530 15.51 -25.43 31.08
C SER A 530 14.14 -25.58 30.38
N SER A 531 13.94 -24.91 29.24
CA SER A 531 12.69 -25.05 28.44
C SER A 531 12.70 -26.27 27.51
N ILE A 532 13.85 -26.92 27.29
CA ILE A 532 14.00 -28.04 26.35
C ILE A 532 14.77 -29.25 26.94
N GLU A 533 15.25 -29.16 28.17
CA GLU A 533 16.05 -30.23 28.77
C GLU A 533 15.33 -31.58 28.90
N ASP A 534 14.02 -31.53 29.00
CA ASP A 534 13.10 -32.68 29.09
C ASP A 534 12.48 -33.07 27.72
N ALA A 535 13.02 -32.56 26.60
CA ALA A 535 12.63 -32.93 25.26
C ALA A 535 13.13 -34.35 24.89
N ASP A 536 12.34 -35.07 24.07
CA ASP A 536 12.75 -36.40 23.57
C ASP A 536 13.98 -36.33 22.67
N GLN A 537 14.20 -35.19 22.03
CA GLN A 537 15.32 -34.92 21.13
C GLN A 537 15.64 -33.42 21.16
N ILE A 538 16.94 -33.10 21.25
CA ILE A 538 17.44 -31.74 21.16
C ILE A 538 18.32 -31.62 19.93
N ILE A 539 18.13 -30.56 19.15
CA ILE A 539 18.90 -30.23 17.96
C ILE A 539 19.73 -28.97 18.28
N VAL A 540 21.06 -29.11 18.17
CA VAL A 540 21.97 -27.98 18.28
C VAL A 540 22.31 -27.47 16.89
N LEU A 541 21.98 -26.21 16.63
CA LEU A 541 22.27 -25.54 15.35
C LEU A 541 23.41 -24.55 15.50
N ASP A 542 24.37 -24.60 14.57
CA ASP A 542 25.45 -23.64 14.46
C ASP A 542 25.74 -23.28 12.99
N ASP A 543 25.84 -22.00 12.70
CA ASP A 543 26.08 -21.45 11.35
C ASP A 543 25.27 -22.15 10.22
N GLY A 544 23.97 -22.42 10.48
CA GLY A 544 23.07 -23.04 9.51
C GLY A 544 23.28 -24.55 9.31
N LYS A 545 24.03 -25.23 10.19
CA LYS A 545 24.25 -26.68 10.18
C LYS A 545 23.81 -27.32 11.49
N ILE A 546 23.51 -28.60 11.44
CA ILE A 546 23.28 -29.40 12.65
C ILE A 546 24.63 -29.73 13.26
N ALA A 547 24.90 -29.16 14.44
CA ALA A 547 26.12 -29.42 15.22
C ALA A 547 25.97 -30.64 16.15
N GLY A 548 24.75 -31.02 16.50
CA GLY A 548 24.48 -32.20 17.32
C GLY A 548 23.01 -32.51 17.44
N VAL A 549 22.69 -33.77 17.65
CA VAL A 549 21.30 -34.26 17.87
C VAL A 549 21.37 -35.34 18.94
N GLY A 550 20.55 -35.27 19.97
CA GLY A 550 20.49 -36.26 21.07
C GLY A 550 19.60 -35.80 22.21
N THR A 551 19.58 -36.53 23.30
CA THR A 551 18.97 -36.10 24.57
C THR A 551 19.86 -35.09 25.28
N SER A 552 19.34 -34.38 26.28
CA SER A 552 20.11 -33.44 27.10
C SER A 552 21.35 -34.10 27.70
N GLU A 553 21.22 -35.32 28.24
CA GLU A 553 22.31 -36.09 28.86
C GLU A 553 23.40 -36.46 27.84
N GLU A 554 23.00 -36.92 26.65
CA GLU A 554 23.93 -37.26 25.56
C GLU A 554 24.69 -36.03 25.06
N LEU A 555 24.02 -34.92 24.87
CA LEU A 555 24.61 -33.69 24.37
C LEU A 555 25.54 -33.02 25.38
N LEU A 556 25.26 -33.12 26.67
CA LEU A 556 26.19 -32.68 27.72
C LEU A 556 27.54 -33.41 27.66
N GLN A 557 27.55 -34.66 27.19
CA GLN A 557 28.78 -35.46 27.07
C GLN A 557 29.48 -35.25 25.72
N THR A 558 28.71 -35.08 24.65
CA THR A 558 29.21 -35.18 23.27
C THR A 558 29.29 -33.85 22.54
N ASN A 559 28.57 -32.80 22.97
CA ASN A 559 28.49 -31.52 22.24
C ASN A 559 28.99 -30.36 23.12
N GLU A 560 30.06 -29.71 22.68
CA GLU A 560 30.69 -28.60 23.38
C GLU A 560 29.78 -27.37 23.46
N ILE A 561 29.13 -27.01 22.35
CA ILE A 561 28.22 -25.85 22.28
C ILE A 561 27.06 -26.00 23.28
N TYR A 562 26.43 -27.18 23.31
CA TYR A 562 25.33 -27.43 24.24
C TYR A 562 25.81 -27.35 25.70
N ARG A 563 26.95 -27.92 26.00
CA ARG A 563 27.58 -27.90 27.35
C ARG A 563 27.90 -26.49 27.81
N GLU A 564 28.52 -25.67 26.95
CA GLU A 564 28.83 -24.28 27.28
C GLU A 564 27.57 -23.48 27.60
N VAL A 565 26.50 -23.62 26.78
CA VAL A 565 25.21 -22.93 26.99
C VAL A 565 24.58 -23.41 28.30
N TYR A 566 24.56 -24.71 28.55
CA TYR A 566 24.04 -25.30 29.79
C TYR A 566 24.78 -24.78 31.03
N GLU A 567 26.11 -24.89 31.05
CA GLU A 567 26.93 -24.44 32.17
C GLU A 567 26.80 -22.93 32.43
N SER A 568 26.76 -22.12 31.39
CA SER A 568 26.58 -20.66 31.53
C SER A 568 25.26 -20.30 32.19
N GLN A 569 24.19 -21.07 31.93
CA GLN A 569 22.86 -20.82 32.50
C GLN A 569 22.71 -21.39 33.90
N VAL A 570 23.34 -22.52 34.22
CA VAL A 570 23.28 -23.12 35.55
C VAL A 570 24.17 -22.32 36.54
N LYS A 571 25.38 -21.92 36.13
CA LYS A 571 26.29 -21.13 37.00
C LYS A 571 25.75 -19.70 37.23
N GLY A 572 25.13 -19.09 36.22
CA GLY A 572 24.50 -17.78 36.38
C GLY A 572 23.23 -17.79 37.26
N GLY A 573 22.61 -18.96 37.48
CA GLY A 573 21.46 -19.09 38.40
C GLY A 573 21.88 -19.29 39.89
N GLU A 574 23.11 -19.74 40.14
CA GLU A 574 23.63 -19.91 41.51
C GLU A 574 24.21 -18.62 42.10
N GLU A 575 24.53 -17.60 41.26
CA GLU A 575 25.04 -16.30 41.73
C GLU A 575 23.90 -15.30 42.04
N ASP A 576 22.63 -15.58 41.63
CA ASP A 576 21.48 -14.72 41.85
C ASP A 576 20.55 -15.20 43.01
N GLU A 577 20.87 -16.31 43.73
CA GLU A 577 20.25 -16.74 44.99
C GLU A 577 21.12 -16.30 46.18
#